data_1fb139ceecdc19d9d4e9b8c747bfeb0b
#
_entry.id   1fb139ceecdc19d9d4e9b8c747bfeb0b
#
_cell.length_a   1.000
_cell.length_b   1.000
_cell.length_c   1.000
_cell.angle_alpha   90.00
_cell.angle_beta   90.00
_cell.angle_gamma   90.00
#
_symmetry.space_group_name_H-M   'P 1'
#
loop_
_entity.id
_entity.type
_entity.pdbx_description
1 polymer ?
#
loop_
_entity_poly.entity_id
_entity_poly.type
_entity_poly.pdbx_seq_one_letter_code
_entity_poly.pdbx_strand_id
1 'polypeptide(L)'
;MYRRSVAEQSLNAHTMYNPKFQTFSVKNQSTHFEFYILCKGLNSGKPLETPCPNSFVCICKNQDEKDFYFWLLFGLWKAKYFHQLLTGSVIPFIRIDEFKKEVAIQAEQVSKQHEAYTNTINQIKLLEQKEKQILHNLALIKDVKKAMIYRHIKRKI
;
A
#
# COMPACT_ATOMS: atom_id res chain seq x y z
N MET A 1 -39.01 12.46 -0.86
CA MET A 1 -37.74 11.76 -1.10
C MET A 1 -36.76 12.73 -1.76
N TYR A 2 -35.95 13.42 -0.93
CA TYR A 2 -34.99 14.43 -1.42
C TYR A 2 -33.74 13.69 -1.96
N ARG A 3 -33.51 13.77 -3.26
CA ARG A 3 -32.19 13.44 -3.84
C ARG A 3 -31.22 14.54 -3.42
N ARG A 4 -30.32 14.25 -2.49
CA ARG A 4 -29.16 15.09 -2.24
C ARG A 4 -28.36 15.20 -3.53
N SER A 5 -28.10 16.41 -3.98
CA SER A 5 -27.40 16.67 -5.23
C SER A 5 -25.94 16.25 -5.10
N VAL A 6 -25.37 15.78 -6.21
CA VAL A 6 -23.95 15.37 -6.33
C VAL A 6 -23.00 16.52 -5.90
N ALA A 7 -23.47 17.77 -5.96
CA ALA A 7 -22.71 18.95 -5.51
C ALA A 7 -22.52 19.03 -3.99
N GLU A 8 -23.44 18.47 -3.17
CA GLU A 8 -23.28 18.45 -1.71
C GLU A 8 -22.29 17.38 -1.22
N GLN A 9 -21.99 16.38 -2.03
CA GLN A 9 -20.95 15.38 -1.72
C GLN A 9 -19.53 15.91 -1.97
N SER A 10 -19.37 16.93 -2.82
CA SER A 10 -18.07 17.54 -3.10
C SER A 10 -17.61 18.57 -2.06
N LEU A 11 -18.52 19.09 -1.23
CA LEU A 11 -18.18 20.11 -0.21
C LEU A 11 -17.58 19.54 1.08
N ASN A 12 -17.65 18.22 1.28
CA ASN A 12 -17.09 17.56 2.46
C ASN A 12 -15.64 17.02 2.27
N ALA A 13 -14.99 17.37 1.15
CA ALA A 13 -13.63 16.90 0.82
C ALA A 13 -12.50 17.59 1.62
N HIS A 14 -12.82 18.47 2.56
CA HIS A 14 -11.84 19.12 3.43
C HIS A 14 -11.73 18.51 4.83
N THR A 15 -12.23 17.29 5.02
CA THR A 15 -11.89 16.56 6.23
C THR A 15 -10.42 16.15 6.12
N MET A 16 -9.53 16.93 6.72
CA MET A 16 -8.12 16.55 6.83
C MET A 16 -8.06 15.20 7.56
N TYR A 17 -7.85 14.15 6.81
CA TYR A 17 -7.56 12.84 7.37
C TYR A 17 -6.29 12.95 8.23
N ASN A 18 -6.34 12.43 9.43
CA ASN A 18 -5.21 12.47 10.36
C ASN A 18 -5.07 11.12 11.05
N PRO A 19 -4.52 10.11 10.33
CA PRO A 19 -4.32 8.79 10.88
C PRO A 19 -3.22 8.81 11.95
N LYS A 20 -3.28 7.87 12.85
CA LYS A 20 -2.26 7.68 13.87
C LYS A 20 -1.23 6.65 13.36
N PHE A 21 0.04 7.04 13.31
CA PHE A 21 1.15 6.14 13.06
C PHE A 21 1.87 5.78 14.35
N GLN A 22 2.14 4.49 14.54
CA GLN A 22 2.94 4.01 15.68
C GLN A 22 3.77 2.79 15.25
N THR A 23 4.80 2.46 16.03
CA THR A 23 5.56 1.22 15.81
C THR A 23 4.68 0.03 16.13
N PHE A 24 4.70 -1.00 15.28
CA PHE A 24 3.94 -2.22 15.50
C PHE A 24 4.43 -2.96 16.75
N SER A 25 3.51 -3.41 17.56
CA SER A 25 3.75 -4.30 18.70
C SER A 25 2.62 -5.32 18.77
N VAL A 26 2.98 -6.58 19.00
CA VAL A 26 2.01 -7.68 19.18
C VAL A 26 1.04 -7.44 20.35
N LYS A 27 1.45 -6.58 21.31
CA LYS A 27 0.62 -6.23 22.48
C LYS A 27 -0.48 -5.22 22.17
N ASN A 28 -0.42 -4.55 21.02
CA ASN A 28 -1.42 -3.56 20.64
C ASN A 28 -2.68 -4.27 20.14
N GLN A 29 -3.85 -3.80 20.60
CA GLN A 29 -5.11 -4.28 20.07
C GLN A 29 -5.26 -3.84 18.60
N SER A 30 -5.62 -4.80 17.74
CA SER A 30 -5.94 -4.53 16.34
C SER A 30 -7.26 -3.76 16.22
N THR A 31 -7.31 -2.82 15.31
CA THR A 31 -8.51 -2.07 14.94
C THR A 31 -9.00 -2.49 13.56
N HIS A 32 -10.29 -2.26 13.24
CA HIS A 32 -10.84 -2.65 11.93
C HIS A 32 -10.25 -1.86 10.76
N PHE A 33 -9.79 -0.64 11.02
CA PHE A 33 -9.30 0.27 9.98
C PHE A 33 -7.82 0.54 10.16
N GLU A 34 -7.03 -0.52 10.09
CA GLU A 34 -5.57 -0.41 10.16
C GLU A 34 -4.89 -1.15 9.03
N PHE A 35 -3.66 -0.75 8.73
CA PHE A 35 -2.74 -1.44 7.85
C PHE A 35 -1.31 -1.20 8.32
N TYR A 36 -0.37 -1.94 7.76
CA TYR A 36 1.01 -1.96 8.23
C TYR A 36 1.95 -1.41 7.17
N ILE A 37 3.11 -0.89 7.56
CA ILE A 37 4.09 -0.30 6.66
C ILE A 37 5.46 -0.85 7.03
N LEU A 38 6.16 -1.49 6.11
CA LEU A 38 7.53 -1.93 6.34
C LEU A 38 8.42 -0.76 6.71
N CYS A 39 9.21 -0.89 7.77
CA CYS A 39 10.12 0.16 8.22
C CYS A 39 11.60 -0.21 8.10
N LYS A 40 11.92 -1.45 7.72
CA LYS A 40 13.29 -1.94 7.53
C LYS A 40 13.49 -2.60 6.17
N GLY A 41 14.70 -2.46 5.63
CA GLY A 41 15.10 -2.97 4.33
C GLY A 41 14.82 -2.00 3.18
N LEU A 42 15.21 -2.40 1.97
CA LEU A 42 15.02 -1.60 0.75
C LEU A 42 13.55 -1.41 0.34
N ASN A 43 12.65 -2.23 0.88
CA ASN A 43 11.21 -2.10 0.68
C ASN A 43 10.51 -1.27 1.78
N SER A 44 11.26 -0.54 2.58
CA SER A 44 10.70 0.35 3.59
C SER A 44 9.73 1.35 2.96
N GLY A 45 8.61 1.60 3.64
CA GLY A 45 7.50 2.38 3.13
C GLY A 45 6.41 1.57 2.43
N LYS A 46 6.64 0.27 2.15
CA LYS A 46 5.64 -0.60 1.51
C LYS A 46 4.45 -0.83 2.44
N PRO A 47 3.21 -0.48 2.00
CA PRO A 47 2.02 -0.82 2.76
C PRO A 47 1.70 -2.32 2.66
N LEU A 48 1.21 -2.89 3.76
CA LEU A 48 0.86 -4.29 3.92
C LEU A 48 -0.51 -4.40 4.60
N GLU A 49 -1.31 -5.35 4.21
CA GLU A 49 -2.61 -5.64 4.85
C GLU A 49 -2.47 -6.50 6.11
N THR A 50 -1.38 -7.25 6.20
CA THR A 50 -1.11 -8.17 7.33
C THR A 50 0.03 -7.64 8.20
N PRO A 51 -0.03 -7.88 9.53
CA PRO A 51 1.02 -7.47 10.44
C PRO A 51 2.37 -8.13 10.10
N CYS A 52 3.43 -7.38 10.27
CA CYS A 52 4.80 -7.83 10.05
C CYS A 52 5.72 -7.28 11.14
N PRO A 53 6.64 -8.08 11.69
CA PRO A 53 7.72 -7.55 12.50
C PRO A 53 8.49 -6.47 11.71
N ASN A 54 9.02 -5.46 12.40
CA ASN A 54 9.69 -4.33 11.75
C ASN A 54 8.76 -3.52 10.82
N SER A 55 7.56 -3.26 11.28
CA SER A 55 6.61 -2.38 10.61
C SER A 55 6.12 -1.25 11.53
N PHE A 56 5.59 -0.21 10.90
CA PHE A 56 4.68 0.73 11.54
C PHE A 56 3.25 0.24 11.34
N VAL A 57 2.33 0.70 12.17
CA VAL A 57 0.89 0.55 11.97
C VAL A 57 0.28 1.92 11.73
N CYS A 58 -0.56 2.00 10.72
CA CYS A 58 -1.41 3.16 10.42
C CYS A 58 -2.82 2.85 10.90
N ILE A 59 -3.30 3.60 11.88
CA ILE A 59 -4.63 3.45 12.47
C ILE A 59 -5.50 4.56 11.93
N CYS A 60 -6.55 4.19 11.21
CA CYS A 60 -7.48 5.08 10.54
C CYS A 60 -8.85 5.10 11.28
N LYS A 61 -9.63 6.14 11.05
CA LYS A 61 -10.96 6.32 11.65
C LYS A 61 -12.05 5.54 10.91
N ASN A 62 -11.88 5.37 9.61
CA ASN A 62 -12.84 4.71 8.74
C ASN A 62 -12.14 4.09 7.51
N GLN A 63 -12.91 3.39 6.67
CA GLN A 63 -12.41 2.74 5.48
C GLN A 63 -11.87 3.73 4.45
N ASP A 64 -12.51 4.88 4.27
CA ASP A 64 -12.09 5.88 3.27
C ASP A 64 -10.72 6.46 3.60
N GLU A 65 -10.47 6.76 4.88
CA GLU A 65 -9.17 7.20 5.37
C GLU A 65 -8.10 6.12 5.17
N LYS A 66 -8.45 4.84 5.49
CA LYS A 66 -7.56 3.70 5.27
C LYS A 66 -7.20 3.55 3.80
N ASP A 67 -8.18 3.58 2.90
CA ASP A 67 -7.96 3.44 1.46
C ASP A 67 -7.11 4.59 0.92
N PHE A 68 -7.40 5.82 1.34
CA PHE A 68 -6.61 6.98 0.93
C PHE A 68 -5.14 6.83 1.29
N TYR A 69 -4.83 6.54 2.56
CA TYR A 69 -3.44 6.42 3.01
C TYR A 69 -2.74 5.17 2.49
N PHE A 70 -3.44 4.05 2.38
CA PHE A 70 -2.88 2.84 1.80
C PHE A 70 -2.37 3.09 0.38
N TRP A 71 -3.19 3.69 -0.47
CA TRP A 71 -2.82 3.94 -1.86
C TRP A 71 -1.83 5.09 -2.02
N LEU A 72 -1.89 6.10 -1.16
CA LEU A 72 -0.85 7.15 -1.12
C LEU A 72 0.52 6.52 -0.84
N LEU A 73 0.62 5.72 0.23
CA LEU A 73 1.87 5.07 0.60
C LEU A 73 2.32 4.05 -0.45
N PHE A 74 1.38 3.33 -1.07
CA PHE A 74 1.68 2.42 -2.16
C PHE A 74 2.32 3.16 -3.36
N GLY A 75 1.77 4.29 -3.75
CA GLY A 75 2.31 5.13 -4.82
C GLY A 75 3.71 5.66 -4.48
N LEU A 76 3.88 6.21 -3.29
CA LEU A 76 5.17 6.71 -2.81
C LEU A 76 6.24 5.60 -2.76
N TRP A 77 5.86 4.41 -2.28
CA TRP A 77 6.77 3.26 -2.27
C TRP A 77 7.14 2.80 -3.69
N LYS A 78 6.18 2.65 -4.61
CA LYS A 78 6.44 2.30 -6.02
C LYS A 78 7.35 3.31 -6.70
N ALA A 79 7.19 4.60 -6.41
CA ALA A 79 8.05 5.67 -6.90
C ALA A 79 9.43 5.72 -6.20
N LYS A 80 9.72 4.82 -5.26
CA LYS A 80 10.94 4.82 -4.43
C LYS A 80 11.14 6.12 -3.63
N TYR A 81 10.07 6.85 -3.36
CA TYR A 81 10.13 8.14 -2.64
C TYR A 81 10.78 8.00 -1.27
N PHE A 82 10.51 6.92 -0.55
CA PHE A 82 11.05 6.67 0.78
C PHE A 82 12.54 6.31 0.81
N HIS A 83 13.18 6.08 -0.35
CA HIS A 83 14.62 5.78 -0.40
C HIS A 83 15.48 6.92 0.14
N GLN A 84 15.05 8.17 0.00
CA GLN A 84 15.74 9.34 0.56
C GLN A 84 15.70 9.41 2.10
N LEU A 85 14.78 8.68 2.74
CA LEU A 85 14.65 8.63 4.20
C LEU A 85 15.39 7.44 4.82
N LEU A 86 15.97 6.56 3.99
CA LEU A 86 16.67 5.39 4.48
C LEU A 86 17.95 5.78 5.20
N THR A 87 18.10 5.27 6.41
CA THR A 87 19.30 5.41 7.25
C THR A 87 19.81 4.03 7.64
N GLY A 88 21.09 3.93 8.00
CA GLY A 88 21.73 2.67 8.37
C GLY A 88 22.51 2.03 7.21
N SER A 89 23.73 1.54 7.51
CA SER A 89 24.67 1.02 6.51
C SER A 89 24.50 -0.47 6.23
N VAL A 90 24.02 -1.25 7.20
CA VAL A 90 23.87 -2.72 7.06
C VAL A 90 22.44 -3.09 6.68
N ILE A 91 21.48 -2.65 7.47
CA ILE A 91 20.06 -2.82 7.17
C ILE A 91 19.45 -1.43 7.19
N PRO A 92 19.08 -0.88 6.01
CA PRO A 92 18.44 0.43 5.96
C PRO A 92 17.09 0.40 6.67
N PHE A 93 16.72 1.52 7.29
CA PHE A 93 15.44 1.68 7.98
C PHE A 93 14.96 3.13 7.89
N ILE A 94 13.67 3.34 8.12
CA ILE A 94 13.06 4.68 8.20
C ILE A 94 12.73 4.98 9.66
N ARG A 95 13.03 6.20 10.10
CA ARG A 95 12.59 6.70 11.42
C ARG A 95 11.14 7.13 11.36
N ILE A 96 10.37 6.75 12.36
CA ILE A 96 8.91 7.00 12.37
C ILE A 96 8.57 8.50 12.30
N ASP A 97 9.34 9.36 12.93
CA ASP A 97 9.06 10.80 12.95
C ASP A 97 9.33 11.46 11.59
N GLU A 98 10.38 11.04 10.89
CA GLU A 98 10.67 11.46 9.52
C GLU A 98 9.57 10.95 8.57
N PHE A 99 9.19 9.68 8.72
CA PHE A 99 8.10 9.08 7.95
C PHE A 99 6.79 9.84 8.11
N LYS A 100 6.36 10.12 9.36
CA LYS A 100 5.13 10.87 9.64
C LYS A 100 5.13 12.24 8.99
N LYS A 101 6.24 12.96 9.10
CA LYS A 101 6.40 14.30 8.54
C LYS A 101 6.23 14.29 7.02
N GLU A 102 6.94 13.39 6.34
CA GLU A 102 6.88 13.30 4.88
C GLU A 102 5.51 12.85 4.38
N VAL A 103 4.88 11.88 5.04
CA VAL A 103 3.53 11.42 4.69
C VAL A 103 2.51 12.55 4.85
N ALA A 104 2.61 13.37 5.91
CA ALA A 104 1.72 14.50 6.11
C ALA A 104 1.86 15.54 4.98
N ILE A 105 3.08 15.86 4.56
CA ILE A 105 3.36 16.78 3.45
C ILE A 105 2.74 16.26 2.16
N GLN A 106 2.95 14.99 1.85
CA GLN A 106 2.43 14.39 0.61
C GLN A 106 0.90 14.26 0.64
N ALA A 107 0.32 13.92 1.78
CA ALA A 107 -1.14 13.86 1.95
C ALA A 107 -1.79 15.23 1.72
N GLU A 108 -1.21 16.30 2.27
CA GLU A 108 -1.70 17.66 2.03
C GLU A 108 -1.62 18.03 0.54
N GLN A 109 -0.49 17.74 -0.11
CA GLN A 109 -0.31 18.06 -1.52
C GLN A 109 -1.31 17.32 -2.42
N VAL A 110 -1.53 16.04 -2.18
CA VAL A 110 -2.48 15.20 -2.91
C VAL A 110 -3.91 15.64 -2.68
N SER A 111 -4.24 16.06 -1.46
CA SER A 111 -5.59 16.57 -1.13
C SER A 111 -5.98 17.81 -1.94
N LYS A 112 -5.02 18.62 -2.35
CA LYS A 112 -5.24 19.79 -3.23
C LYS A 112 -5.64 19.39 -4.67
N GLN A 113 -5.36 18.15 -5.07
CA GLN A 113 -5.64 17.59 -6.40
C GLN A 113 -6.49 16.32 -6.30
N HIS A 114 -7.42 16.29 -5.39
CA HIS A 114 -8.15 15.08 -4.97
C HIS A 114 -8.79 14.30 -6.12
N GLU A 115 -9.46 14.98 -7.06
CA GLU A 115 -10.12 14.33 -8.20
C GLU A 115 -9.11 13.66 -9.15
N ALA A 116 -8.08 14.39 -9.55
CA ALA A 116 -7.02 13.85 -10.41
C ALA A 116 -6.29 12.67 -9.74
N TYR A 117 -6.03 12.79 -8.44
CA TYR A 117 -5.43 11.72 -7.66
C TYR A 117 -6.32 10.48 -7.60
N THR A 118 -7.61 10.63 -7.30
CA THR A 118 -8.57 9.52 -7.24
C THR A 118 -8.65 8.77 -8.58
N ASN A 119 -8.69 9.50 -9.69
CA ASN A 119 -8.67 8.91 -11.03
C ASN A 119 -7.38 8.10 -11.27
N THR A 120 -6.23 8.65 -10.90
CA THR A 120 -4.94 7.96 -11.01
C THR A 120 -4.90 6.68 -10.16
N ILE A 121 -5.38 6.72 -8.92
CA ILE A 121 -5.45 5.55 -8.05
C ILE A 121 -6.35 4.46 -8.62
N ASN A 122 -7.50 4.81 -9.20
CA ASN A 122 -8.39 3.84 -9.83
C ASN A 122 -7.71 3.13 -11.01
N GLN A 123 -6.92 3.86 -11.81
CA GLN A 123 -6.12 3.28 -12.88
C GLN A 123 -5.02 2.36 -12.35
N ILE A 124 -4.31 2.76 -11.29
CA ILE A 124 -3.29 1.93 -10.65
C ILE A 124 -3.89 0.64 -10.10
N LYS A 125 -5.05 0.70 -9.43
CA LYS A 125 -5.76 -0.50 -8.93
C LYS A 125 -6.04 -1.49 -10.06
N LEU A 126 -6.50 -1.00 -11.21
CA LEU A 126 -6.76 -1.83 -12.38
C LEU A 126 -5.47 -2.46 -12.93
N LEU A 127 -4.39 -1.69 -13.02
CA LEU A 127 -3.09 -2.19 -13.48
C LEU A 127 -2.52 -3.24 -12.54
N GLU A 128 -2.59 -3.07 -11.22
CA GLU A 128 -2.17 -4.06 -10.23
C GLU A 128 -2.96 -5.38 -10.34
N GLN A 129 -4.26 -5.31 -10.62
CA GLN A 129 -5.07 -6.51 -10.90
C GLN A 129 -4.60 -7.22 -12.18
N LYS A 130 -4.30 -6.48 -13.24
CA LYS A 130 -3.79 -7.03 -14.49
C LYS A 130 -2.41 -7.65 -14.33
N GLU A 131 -1.52 -7.00 -13.58
CA GLU A 131 -0.20 -7.54 -13.27
C GLU A 131 -0.31 -8.88 -12.54
N LYS A 132 -1.15 -8.97 -11.50
CA LYS A 132 -1.40 -10.23 -10.79
C LYS A 132 -1.91 -11.34 -11.72
N GLN A 133 -2.82 -11.02 -12.63
CA GLN A 133 -3.38 -11.96 -13.60
C GLN A 133 -2.31 -12.47 -14.57
N ILE A 134 -1.46 -11.56 -15.09
CA ILE A 134 -0.35 -11.91 -15.99
C ILE A 134 0.67 -12.83 -15.27
N LEU A 135 1.03 -12.49 -14.04
CA LEU A 135 1.95 -13.31 -13.23
C LEU A 135 1.39 -14.71 -12.96
N HIS A 136 0.09 -14.81 -12.68
CA HIS A 136 -0.58 -16.10 -12.52
C HIS A 136 -0.54 -16.92 -13.82
N ASN A 137 -0.88 -16.32 -14.96
CA ASN A 137 -0.84 -16.98 -16.26
C ASN A 137 0.58 -17.45 -16.61
N LEU A 138 1.60 -16.64 -16.29
CA LEU A 138 2.99 -16.99 -16.50
C LEU A 138 3.41 -18.21 -15.66
N ALA A 139 2.95 -18.30 -14.41
CA ALA A 139 3.16 -19.47 -13.56
C ALA A 139 2.53 -20.72 -14.17
N LEU A 140 1.27 -20.64 -14.63
CA LEU A 140 0.59 -21.77 -15.28
C LEU A 140 1.33 -22.24 -16.55
N ILE A 141 1.83 -21.31 -17.37
CA ILE A 141 2.63 -21.68 -18.56
C ILE A 141 3.90 -22.42 -18.16
N LYS A 142 4.59 -22.01 -17.11
CA LYS A 142 5.77 -22.71 -16.59
C LYS A 142 5.43 -24.13 -16.13
N ASP A 143 4.31 -24.30 -15.45
CA ASP A 143 3.86 -25.60 -14.96
C ASP A 143 3.46 -26.55 -16.11
N VAL A 144 2.77 -26.03 -17.14
CA VAL A 144 2.44 -26.80 -18.35
C VAL A 144 3.70 -27.26 -19.06
N LYS A 145 4.68 -26.38 -19.28
CA LYS A 145 5.97 -26.74 -19.88
C LYS A 145 6.66 -27.90 -19.11
N LYS A 146 6.65 -27.78 -17.78
CA LYS A 146 7.23 -28.80 -16.91
C LYS A 146 6.48 -30.12 -17.02
N ALA A 147 5.15 -30.10 -17.02
CA ALA A 147 4.32 -31.29 -17.17
C ALA A 147 4.53 -31.98 -18.54
N MET A 148 4.66 -31.21 -19.63
CA MET A 148 4.94 -31.73 -20.96
C MET A 148 6.28 -32.51 -21.01
N ILE A 149 7.33 -31.96 -20.40
CA ILE A 149 8.64 -32.65 -20.35
C ILE A 149 8.55 -33.90 -19.49
N TYR A 150 7.86 -33.87 -18.35
CA TYR A 150 7.76 -35.03 -17.47
C TYR A 150 7.04 -36.23 -18.09
N ARG A 151 6.23 -36.06 -19.13
CA ARG A 151 5.61 -37.18 -19.87
C ARG A 151 6.64 -38.07 -20.57
N HIS A 152 7.79 -37.49 -20.90
CA HIS A 152 8.83 -38.19 -21.67
C HIS A 152 10.05 -38.62 -20.83
N ILE A 153 10.11 -38.20 -19.58
CA ILE A 153 11.20 -38.56 -18.67
C ILE A 153 10.76 -39.73 -17.78
N LYS A 154 11.39 -40.89 -17.95
CA LYS A 154 11.22 -42.02 -17.01
C LYS A 154 11.86 -41.63 -15.67
N ARG A 155 11.09 -41.55 -14.59
CA ARG A 155 11.64 -41.48 -13.24
C ARG A 155 12.37 -42.80 -12.97
N LYS A 156 13.67 -42.77 -12.64
CA LYS A 156 14.32 -43.89 -11.95
C LYS A 156 13.66 -43.95 -10.54
N ILE A 157 12.99 -45.09 -10.29
CA ILE A 157 12.47 -45.43 -8.95
C ILE A 157 13.66 -45.89 -8.13
#